data_1242bde87c8d1fd1e8762a3464bdc413
#
_entry.id   1242bde87c8d1fd1e8762a3464bdc413
#
_cell.length_a   1.000
_cell.length_b   1.000
_cell.length_c   1.000
_cell.angle_alpha   90.00
_cell.angle_beta   90.00
_cell.angle_gamma   90.00
#
_symmetry.space_group_name_H-M   'P 1'
#
loop_
_entity.id
_entity.type
_entity.pdbx_description
1 polymer ?
#
loop_
_entity_poly.entity_id
_entity_poly.type
_entity_poly.pdbx_seq_one_letter_code
_entity_poly.pdbx_strand_id
1 'polypeptide(L)'
;MIDIKPLAEIMRPSVIEDMVGQEHIIGENTPIKNLLENKMIMNSIFYGPPGTGKTTLANIISNYTDKRFYKINATTASVKDIHDIVNDLDNLLNYNGVLLYVDEIQHFNKKQQQSLLEFIEDGRITLIASTTENPYFYIHKAILSRCNIFVFKPLEKEHIVKGLKKAVDKLQNDGYNISANDDAIEYISYISQGDIRKAYTILELAVKTILNKGNLILQNL
;
A
#
# COMPACT_ATOMS: atom_id res chain seq x y z
N MET A 1 -13.68 22.50 13.19
CA MET A 1 -13.70 21.89 11.84
C MET A 1 -12.59 20.85 11.84
N ILE A 2 -12.94 19.59 11.70
CA ILE A 2 -11.97 18.49 11.71
C ILE A 2 -11.33 18.49 10.32
N ASP A 3 -10.19 19.13 10.20
CA ASP A 3 -9.34 19.05 9.01
C ASP A 3 -8.56 17.75 9.11
N ILE A 4 -9.26 16.65 8.86
CA ILE A 4 -8.71 15.32 9.11
C ILE A 4 -8.29 14.74 7.78
N LYS A 5 -6.98 14.44 7.67
CA LYS A 5 -6.54 13.44 6.69
C LYS A 5 -7.48 12.23 6.75
N PRO A 6 -7.81 11.60 5.61
CA PRO A 6 -8.66 10.41 5.62
C PRO A 6 -8.16 9.38 6.64
N LEU A 7 -9.06 8.78 7.39
CA LEU A 7 -8.70 7.81 8.43
C LEU A 7 -7.80 6.68 7.88
N ALA A 8 -8.05 6.25 6.65
CA ALA A 8 -7.22 5.26 5.97
C ALA A 8 -5.75 5.70 5.79
N GLU A 9 -5.46 7.00 5.72
CA GLU A 9 -4.08 7.52 5.66
C GLU A 9 -3.47 7.68 7.04
N ILE A 10 -4.28 8.03 8.05
CA ILE A 10 -3.85 8.11 9.45
C ILE A 10 -3.46 6.72 9.96
N MET A 11 -4.24 5.71 9.60
CA MET A 11 -4.05 4.32 10.03
C MET A 11 -3.05 3.55 9.16
N ARG A 12 -2.41 4.18 8.18
CA ARG A 12 -1.43 3.50 7.31
C ARG A 12 -0.20 3.09 8.13
N PRO A 13 0.14 1.79 8.17
CA PRO A 13 1.34 1.31 8.85
C PRO A 13 2.62 1.93 8.27
N SER A 14 3.57 2.22 9.15
CA SER A 14 4.92 2.70 8.79
C SER A 14 6.00 1.63 8.97
N VAL A 15 5.67 0.55 9.68
CA VAL A 15 6.53 -0.62 9.93
C VAL A 15 5.77 -1.90 9.60
N ILE A 16 6.50 -2.97 9.33
CA ILE A 16 5.92 -4.24 8.88
C ILE A 16 5.08 -4.92 9.97
N GLU A 17 5.46 -4.75 11.22
CA GLU A 17 4.80 -5.33 12.39
C GLU A 17 3.39 -4.77 12.62
N ASP A 18 3.13 -3.57 12.11
CA ASP A 18 1.82 -2.93 12.20
C ASP A 18 0.88 -3.32 11.04
N MET A 19 1.38 -3.98 10.00
CA MET A 19 0.53 -4.49 8.94
C MET A 19 -0.37 -5.59 9.49
N VAL A 20 -1.57 -5.67 8.93
CA VAL A 20 -2.53 -6.72 9.26
C VAL A 20 -2.69 -7.68 8.09
N GLY A 21 -2.66 -8.97 8.37
CA GLY A 21 -2.74 -10.02 7.36
C GLY A 21 -1.50 -10.11 6.46
N GLN A 22 -1.61 -10.89 5.39
CA GLN A 22 -0.54 -11.14 4.41
C GLN A 22 0.65 -11.91 5.02
N GLU A 23 0.45 -12.74 6.04
CA GLU A 23 1.50 -13.49 6.75
C GLU A 23 2.33 -14.35 5.80
N HIS A 24 1.74 -14.80 4.69
CA HIS A 24 2.44 -15.56 3.65
C HIS A 24 3.44 -14.71 2.83
N ILE A 25 3.38 -13.37 2.93
CA ILE A 25 4.31 -12.43 2.26
C ILE A 25 5.28 -11.83 3.27
N ILE A 26 4.77 -11.41 4.44
CA ILE A 26 5.51 -10.61 5.42
C ILE A 26 5.75 -11.32 6.76
N GLY A 27 5.29 -12.56 6.91
CA GLY A 27 5.50 -13.36 8.12
C GLY A 27 6.94 -13.80 8.31
N GLU A 28 7.20 -14.49 9.42
CA GLU A 28 8.53 -15.05 9.73
C GLU A 28 9.03 -15.96 8.60
N ASN A 29 10.32 -15.86 8.29
CA ASN A 29 11.00 -16.65 7.26
C ASN A 29 10.48 -16.45 5.83
N THR A 30 9.70 -15.38 5.56
CA THR A 30 9.28 -15.07 4.20
C THR A 30 10.39 -14.34 3.42
N PRO A 31 10.41 -14.44 2.07
CA PRO A 31 11.42 -13.75 1.26
C PRO A 31 11.47 -12.24 1.50
N ILE A 32 10.32 -11.57 1.63
CA ILE A 32 10.29 -10.11 1.85
C ILE A 32 10.90 -9.77 3.22
N LYS A 33 10.53 -10.49 4.29
CA LYS A 33 11.06 -10.21 5.62
C LYS A 33 12.58 -10.39 5.65
N ASN A 34 13.07 -11.50 5.13
CA ASN A 34 14.51 -11.77 5.04
C ASN A 34 15.27 -10.71 4.22
N LEU A 35 14.68 -10.20 3.13
CA LEU A 35 15.28 -9.12 2.34
C LEU A 35 15.37 -7.81 3.12
N LEU A 36 14.30 -7.43 3.84
CA LEU A 36 14.27 -6.21 4.64
C LEU A 36 15.31 -6.26 5.78
N GLU A 37 15.43 -7.38 6.47
CA GLU A 37 16.43 -7.58 7.52
C GLU A 37 17.87 -7.42 7.01
N ASN A 38 18.11 -7.81 5.75
CA ASN A 38 19.41 -7.66 5.09
C ASN A 38 19.55 -6.35 4.29
N LYS A 39 18.59 -5.41 4.39
CA LYS A 39 18.53 -4.15 3.62
C LYS A 39 18.63 -4.37 2.11
N MET A 40 18.19 -5.52 1.65
CA MET A 40 18.16 -5.88 0.23
C MET A 40 16.78 -5.66 -0.34
N ILE A 41 16.72 -5.19 -1.57
CA ILE A 41 15.46 -4.98 -2.30
C ILE A 41 15.61 -5.58 -3.70
N MET A 42 14.56 -6.26 -4.14
CA MET A 42 14.48 -6.84 -5.47
C MET A 42 13.30 -6.30 -6.25
N ASN A 43 13.39 -6.36 -7.57
CA ASN A 43 12.26 -6.05 -8.43
C ASN A 43 11.07 -6.94 -8.10
N SER A 44 9.93 -6.33 -7.85
CA SER A 44 8.75 -7.01 -7.33
C SER A 44 7.46 -6.52 -7.98
N ILE A 45 6.52 -7.43 -8.16
CA ILE A 45 5.15 -7.11 -8.60
C ILE A 45 4.21 -7.55 -7.50
N PHE A 46 3.45 -6.61 -6.94
CA PHE A 46 2.42 -6.84 -5.94
C PHE A 46 1.07 -6.95 -6.65
N TYR A 47 0.54 -8.16 -6.72
CA TYR A 47 -0.72 -8.47 -7.39
C TYR A 47 -1.80 -8.81 -6.37
N GLY A 48 -3.00 -8.25 -6.51
CA GLY A 48 -4.15 -8.59 -5.69
C GLY A 48 -5.18 -7.46 -5.56
N PRO A 49 -6.29 -7.72 -4.86
CA PRO A 49 -7.41 -6.78 -4.73
C PRO A 49 -7.01 -5.44 -4.08
N PRO A 50 -7.83 -4.39 -4.24
CA PRO A 50 -7.60 -3.11 -3.56
C PRO A 50 -7.66 -3.26 -2.04
N GLY A 51 -7.06 -2.31 -1.30
CA GLY A 51 -7.12 -2.26 0.16
C GLY A 51 -6.41 -3.39 0.92
N THR A 52 -5.57 -4.19 0.25
CA THR A 52 -4.85 -5.33 0.85
C THR A 52 -3.44 -5.02 1.35
N GLY A 53 -2.98 -3.77 1.21
CA GLY A 53 -1.70 -3.32 1.75
C GLY A 53 -0.55 -3.20 0.74
N LYS A 54 -0.76 -3.37 -0.58
CA LYS A 54 0.30 -3.29 -1.62
C LYS A 54 1.11 -2.00 -1.54
N THR A 55 0.45 -0.84 -1.60
CA THR A 55 1.11 0.47 -1.51
C THR A 55 1.75 0.70 -0.14
N THR A 56 1.14 0.18 0.92
CA THR A 56 1.67 0.27 2.30
C THR A 56 2.99 -0.48 2.40
N LEU A 57 3.05 -1.73 1.92
CA LEU A 57 4.29 -2.51 1.93
C LEU A 57 5.39 -1.85 1.10
N ALA A 58 5.07 -1.28 -0.08
CA ALA A 58 6.05 -0.55 -0.88
C ALA A 58 6.64 0.68 -0.13
N ASN A 59 5.80 1.43 0.58
CA ASN A 59 6.26 2.54 1.42
C ASN A 59 7.12 2.05 2.60
N ILE A 60 6.74 0.94 3.25
CA ILE A 60 7.55 0.34 4.31
C ILE A 60 8.91 -0.07 3.76
N ILE A 61 8.96 -0.79 2.64
CA ILE A 61 10.20 -1.21 1.99
C ILE A 61 11.12 -0.01 1.72
N SER A 62 10.55 1.14 1.32
CA SER A 62 11.37 2.32 1.05
C SER A 62 12.16 2.84 2.25
N ASN A 63 11.71 2.55 3.48
CA ASN A 63 12.42 2.92 4.70
C ASN A 63 13.64 2.03 5.02
N TYR A 64 13.77 0.89 4.32
CA TYR A 64 14.86 -0.07 4.53
C TYR A 64 15.96 0.01 3.45
N THR A 65 15.97 1.06 2.63
CA THR A 65 16.93 1.22 1.53
C THR A 65 17.56 2.60 1.50
N ASP A 66 18.79 2.66 0.99
CA ASP A 66 19.49 3.91 0.67
C ASP A 66 19.16 4.44 -0.76
N LYS A 67 18.18 3.82 -1.44
CA LYS A 67 17.71 4.27 -2.75
C LYS A 67 16.74 5.44 -2.61
N ARG A 68 16.78 6.36 -3.57
CA ARG A 68 15.77 7.42 -3.65
C ARG A 68 14.41 6.85 -4.02
N PHE A 69 13.42 7.03 -3.16
CA PHE A 69 12.06 6.53 -3.40
C PHE A 69 11.24 7.50 -4.24
N TYR A 70 10.68 7.00 -5.33
CA TYR A 70 9.70 7.69 -6.17
C TYR A 70 8.44 6.85 -6.29
N LYS A 71 7.31 7.54 -6.30
CA LYS A 71 5.99 6.93 -6.51
C LYS A 71 5.30 7.59 -7.67
N ILE A 72 4.88 6.80 -8.66
CA ILE A 72 4.07 7.25 -9.80
C ILE A 72 2.82 6.38 -9.93
N ASN A 73 1.78 6.95 -10.54
CA ASN A 73 0.58 6.22 -10.90
C ASN A 73 0.56 6.05 -12.43
N ALA A 74 0.45 4.81 -12.89
CA ALA A 74 0.51 4.50 -14.32
C ALA A 74 -0.67 5.06 -15.13
N THR A 75 -1.76 5.47 -14.48
CA THR A 75 -2.90 6.13 -15.16
C THR A 75 -2.59 7.56 -15.59
N THR A 76 -1.64 8.23 -14.93
CA THR A 76 -1.30 9.65 -15.16
C THR A 76 0.13 9.87 -15.61
N ALA A 77 1.04 8.93 -15.31
CA ALA A 77 2.45 9.08 -15.60
C ALA A 77 2.77 8.89 -17.09
N SER A 78 3.74 9.65 -17.57
CA SER A 78 4.26 9.61 -18.93
C SER A 78 5.66 8.97 -19.00
N VAL A 79 6.14 8.66 -20.22
CA VAL A 79 7.54 8.23 -20.45
C VAL A 79 8.52 9.29 -19.95
N LYS A 80 8.17 10.57 -20.11
CA LYS A 80 9.00 11.68 -19.65
C LYS A 80 9.21 11.64 -18.13
N ASP A 81 8.15 11.38 -17.36
CA ASP A 81 8.27 11.31 -15.90
C ASP A 81 9.25 10.22 -15.47
N ILE A 82 9.28 9.09 -16.17
CA ILE A 82 10.24 8.00 -15.89
C ILE A 82 11.68 8.48 -16.18
N HIS A 83 11.89 9.14 -17.33
CA HIS A 83 13.20 9.68 -17.67
C HIS A 83 13.65 10.79 -16.71
N ASP A 84 12.77 11.68 -16.33
CA ASP A 84 13.09 12.77 -15.38
C ASP A 84 13.52 12.19 -14.01
N ILE A 85 12.85 11.15 -13.53
CA ILE A 85 13.22 10.43 -12.29
C ILE A 85 14.64 9.85 -12.41
N VAL A 86 15.01 9.27 -13.56
CA VAL A 86 16.35 8.68 -13.76
C VAL A 86 17.40 9.75 -13.92
N ASN A 87 17.11 10.83 -14.65
CA ASN A 87 18.04 11.94 -14.83
C ASN A 87 18.37 12.67 -13.51
N ASP A 88 17.43 12.69 -12.56
CA ASP A 88 17.69 13.22 -11.23
C ASP A 88 18.78 12.44 -10.48
N LEU A 89 19.03 11.17 -10.82
CA LEU A 89 20.09 10.38 -10.20
C LEU A 89 21.49 10.94 -10.45
N ASP A 90 21.73 11.50 -11.61
CA ASP A 90 23.04 12.08 -11.97
C ASP A 90 23.39 13.29 -11.08
N ASN A 91 22.37 13.89 -10.44
CA ASN A 91 22.47 15.02 -9.51
C ASN A 91 22.47 14.61 -8.02
N LEU A 92 22.24 13.34 -7.70
CA LEU A 92 22.04 12.85 -6.32
C LEU A 92 23.24 12.03 -5.83
N LEU A 93 24.31 12.71 -5.42
CA LEU A 93 25.58 12.14 -4.93
C LEU A 93 25.46 11.16 -3.75
N ASN A 94 24.28 11.05 -3.12
CA ASN A 94 24.08 10.31 -1.86
C ASN A 94 23.14 9.10 -1.96
N TYR A 95 22.68 8.72 -3.16
CA TYR A 95 21.75 7.60 -3.32
C TYR A 95 22.31 6.50 -4.22
N ASN A 96 22.07 5.24 -3.82
CA ASN A 96 22.47 4.05 -4.57
C ASN A 96 21.39 3.62 -5.60
N GLY A 97 20.94 4.56 -6.43
CA GLY A 97 19.91 4.33 -7.44
C GLY A 97 18.49 4.71 -6.97
N VAL A 98 17.51 4.37 -7.78
CA VAL A 98 16.09 4.66 -7.53
C VAL A 98 15.35 3.40 -7.08
N LEU A 99 14.49 3.54 -6.07
CA LEU A 99 13.38 2.63 -5.81
C LEU A 99 12.12 3.26 -6.39
N LEU A 100 11.62 2.72 -7.50
CA LEU A 100 10.43 3.23 -8.17
C LEU A 100 9.22 2.37 -7.84
N TYR A 101 8.21 2.95 -7.19
CA TYR A 101 6.92 2.34 -7.03
C TYR A 101 5.96 2.82 -8.12
N VAL A 102 5.47 1.87 -8.92
CA VAL A 102 4.48 2.11 -9.98
C VAL A 102 3.14 1.54 -9.55
N ASP A 103 2.17 2.42 -9.26
CA ASP A 103 0.81 2.02 -8.92
C ASP A 103 0.00 1.76 -10.21
N GLU A 104 -0.77 0.65 -10.22
CA GLU A 104 -1.64 0.23 -11.33
C GLU A 104 -0.88 0.08 -12.67
N ILE A 105 0.26 -0.63 -12.65
CA ILE A 105 1.18 -0.79 -13.80
C ILE A 105 0.51 -1.32 -15.08
N GLN A 106 -0.62 -2.02 -14.99
CA GLN A 106 -1.37 -2.49 -16.17
C GLN A 106 -1.84 -1.36 -17.08
N HIS A 107 -1.90 -0.12 -16.60
CA HIS A 107 -2.24 1.04 -17.42
C HIS A 107 -1.07 1.59 -18.24
N PHE A 108 0.15 1.14 -17.98
CA PHE A 108 1.28 1.48 -18.85
C PHE A 108 1.15 0.78 -20.20
N ASN A 109 1.26 1.55 -21.28
CA ASN A 109 1.36 1.01 -22.62
C ASN A 109 2.74 0.33 -22.87
N LYS A 110 2.86 -0.37 -23.98
CA LYS A 110 4.10 -1.09 -24.34
C LYS A 110 5.35 -0.20 -24.34
N LYS A 111 5.24 1.05 -24.82
CA LYS A 111 6.36 1.98 -24.91
C LYS A 111 6.83 2.41 -23.52
N GLN A 112 5.89 2.68 -22.60
CA GLN A 112 6.20 3.02 -21.20
C GLN A 112 6.84 1.83 -20.47
N GLN A 113 6.32 0.63 -20.64
CA GLN A 113 6.89 -0.58 -20.07
C GLN A 113 8.29 -0.88 -20.63
N GLN A 114 8.52 -0.63 -21.91
CA GLN A 114 9.82 -0.84 -22.55
C GLN A 114 10.86 0.18 -22.08
N SER A 115 10.47 1.45 -21.91
CA SER A 115 11.34 2.46 -21.31
C SER A 115 11.74 2.11 -19.87
N LEU A 116 10.79 1.59 -19.08
CA LEU A 116 11.07 1.15 -17.72
C LEU A 116 12.03 -0.05 -17.67
N LEU A 117 11.90 -0.97 -18.63
CA LEU A 117 12.74 -2.17 -18.74
C LEU A 117 14.23 -1.82 -18.89
N GLU A 118 14.56 -0.82 -19.69
CA GLU A 118 15.93 -0.37 -19.91
C GLU A 118 16.62 0.01 -18.58
N PHE A 119 15.93 0.76 -17.73
CA PHE A 119 16.45 1.21 -16.44
C PHE A 119 16.47 0.12 -15.35
N ILE A 120 15.65 -0.91 -15.51
CA ILE A 120 15.68 -2.10 -14.64
C ILE A 120 16.89 -2.97 -15.00
N GLU A 121 17.20 -3.11 -16.31
CA GLU A 121 18.29 -3.95 -16.80
C GLU A 121 19.68 -3.41 -16.42
N ASP A 122 19.85 -2.10 -16.43
CA ASP A 122 21.11 -1.46 -16.04
C ASP A 122 21.23 -1.19 -14.53
N GLY A 123 20.20 -1.53 -13.75
CA GLY A 123 20.20 -1.44 -12.30
C GLY A 123 19.99 -0.04 -11.73
N ARG A 124 19.74 0.97 -12.58
CA ARG A 124 19.43 2.33 -12.11
C ARG A 124 18.10 2.40 -11.36
N ILE A 125 17.13 1.58 -11.77
CA ILE A 125 15.84 1.44 -11.09
C ILE A 125 15.71 0.05 -10.47
N THR A 126 15.32 0.01 -9.19
CA THR A 126 14.67 -1.15 -8.59
C THR A 126 13.17 -0.93 -8.62
N LEU A 127 12.43 -1.80 -9.27
CA LEU A 127 11.00 -1.66 -9.47
C LEU A 127 10.20 -2.37 -8.38
N ILE A 128 9.24 -1.67 -7.79
CA ILE A 128 8.08 -2.29 -7.13
C ILE A 128 6.84 -1.82 -7.89
N ALA A 129 6.13 -2.73 -8.52
CA ALA A 129 4.88 -2.41 -9.22
C ALA A 129 3.68 -3.01 -8.51
N SER A 130 2.53 -2.33 -8.53
CA SER A 130 1.27 -2.90 -8.06
C SER A 130 0.26 -3.02 -9.19
N THR A 131 -0.60 -4.03 -9.10
CA THR A 131 -1.70 -4.24 -10.03
C THR A 131 -2.85 -4.98 -9.35
N THR A 132 -4.08 -4.67 -9.77
CA THR A 132 -5.27 -5.44 -9.42
C THR A 132 -5.60 -6.51 -10.49
N GLU A 133 -4.97 -6.42 -11.65
CA GLU A 133 -5.16 -7.32 -12.78
C GLU A 133 -4.08 -8.40 -12.83
N ASN A 134 -4.39 -9.54 -13.44
CA ASN A 134 -3.42 -10.63 -13.56
C ASN A 134 -2.17 -10.18 -14.34
N PRO A 135 -0.97 -10.12 -13.70
CA PRO A 135 0.23 -9.56 -14.31
C PRO A 135 0.65 -10.27 -15.60
N TYR A 136 0.36 -11.54 -15.75
CA TYR A 136 0.73 -12.32 -16.93
C TYR A 136 0.03 -11.88 -18.22
N PHE A 137 -1.09 -11.15 -18.13
CA PHE A 137 -1.82 -10.64 -19.29
C PHE A 137 -1.46 -9.20 -19.65
N TYR A 138 -1.05 -8.39 -18.67
CA TYR A 138 -0.93 -6.95 -18.84
C TYR A 138 0.52 -6.45 -18.79
N ILE A 139 1.42 -7.21 -18.16
CA ILE A 139 2.82 -6.79 -18.02
C ILE A 139 3.70 -7.50 -19.06
N HIS A 140 4.62 -6.75 -19.63
CA HIS A 140 5.55 -7.28 -20.62
C HIS A 140 6.39 -8.42 -20.05
N LYS A 141 6.53 -9.52 -20.80
CA LYS A 141 7.23 -10.73 -20.36
C LYS A 141 8.66 -10.47 -19.87
N ALA A 142 9.35 -9.51 -20.48
CA ALA A 142 10.70 -9.15 -20.08
C ALA A 142 10.76 -8.47 -18.69
N ILE A 143 9.74 -7.73 -18.27
CA ILE A 143 9.63 -7.22 -16.91
C ILE A 143 9.29 -8.36 -15.95
N LEU A 144 8.31 -9.21 -16.32
CA LEU A 144 7.92 -10.36 -15.49
C LEU A 144 9.10 -11.28 -15.17
N SER A 145 9.98 -11.54 -16.16
CA SER A 145 11.14 -12.42 -15.97
C SER A 145 12.22 -11.83 -15.02
N ARG A 146 12.11 -10.55 -14.68
CA ARG A 146 13.05 -9.83 -13.80
C ARG A 146 12.46 -9.46 -12.45
N CYS A 147 11.19 -9.79 -12.23
CA CYS A 147 10.45 -9.46 -11.02
C CYS A 147 9.95 -10.70 -10.29
N ASN A 148 9.92 -10.64 -8.98
CA ASN A 148 9.22 -11.61 -8.16
C ASN A 148 7.76 -11.16 -7.97
N ILE A 149 6.82 -12.09 -8.14
CA ILE A 149 5.39 -11.81 -8.01
C ILE A 149 4.94 -12.20 -6.62
N PHE A 150 4.38 -11.26 -5.87
CA PHE A 150 3.77 -11.47 -4.56
C PHE A 150 2.27 -11.28 -4.67
N VAL A 151 1.53 -12.34 -4.33
CA VAL A 151 0.07 -12.37 -4.45
C VAL A 151 -0.55 -11.94 -3.13
N PHE A 152 -1.14 -10.74 -3.11
CA PHE A 152 -1.91 -10.23 -1.98
C PHE A 152 -3.32 -10.83 -1.99
N LYS A 153 -3.74 -11.36 -0.86
CA LYS A 153 -5.08 -11.92 -0.67
C LYS A 153 -6.02 -10.89 -0.04
N PRO A 154 -7.34 -10.98 -0.26
CA PRO A 154 -8.30 -10.24 0.56
C PRO A 154 -8.00 -10.47 2.04
N LEU A 155 -8.13 -9.43 2.86
CA LEU A 155 -7.93 -9.57 4.30
C LEU A 155 -9.08 -10.39 4.91
N GLU A 156 -8.76 -11.27 5.83
CA GLU A 156 -9.75 -12.03 6.60
C GLU A 156 -10.50 -11.11 7.56
N LYS A 157 -11.68 -11.54 8.00
CA LYS A 157 -12.55 -10.77 8.91
C LYS A 157 -11.78 -10.32 10.16
N GLU A 158 -11.01 -11.21 10.75
CA GLU A 158 -10.24 -10.98 11.97
C GLU A 158 -9.20 -9.87 11.80
N HIS A 159 -8.55 -9.80 10.63
CA HIS A 159 -7.59 -8.75 10.30
C HIS A 159 -8.27 -7.38 10.20
N ILE A 160 -9.43 -7.31 9.55
CA ILE A 160 -10.21 -6.07 9.43
C ILE A 160 -10.71 -5.63 10.82
N VAL A 161 -11.25 -6.53 11.62
CA VAL A 161 -11.68 -6.25 13.01
C VAL A 161 -10.54 -5.69 13.84
N LYS A 162 -9.36 -6.32 13.78
CA LYS A 162 -8.15 -5.83 14.47
C LYS A 162 -7.77 -4.41 14.03
N GLY A 163 -7.81 -4.14 12.73
CA GLY A 163 -7.53 -2.81 12.18
C GLY A 163 -8.54 -1.76 12.63
N LEU A 164 -9.84 -2.10 12.62
CA LEU A 164 -10.92 -1.21 13.06
C LEU A 164 -10.82 -0.88 14.56
N LYS A 165 -10.53 -1.88 15.42
CA LYS A 165 -10.34 -1.65 16.86
C LYS A 165 -9.17 -0.71 17.10
N LYS A 166 -8.00 -0.93 16.45
CA LYS A 166 -6.87 0.02 16.50
C LYS A 166 -7.25 1.43 16.05
N ALA A 167 -8.14 1.56 15.06
CA ALA A 167 -8.59 2.86 14.58
C ALA A 167 -9.50 3.58 15.58
N VAL A 168 -10.40 2.85 16.26
CA VAL A 168 -11.23 3.40 17.34
C VAL A 168 -10.35 3.87 18.50
N ASP A 169 -9.40 3.05 18.95
CA ASP A 169 -8.45 3.40 20.02
C ASP A 169 -7.64 4.66 19.65
N LYS A 170 -7.18 4.74 18.40
CA LYS A 170 -6.44 5.91 17.89
C LYS A 170 -7.30 7.18 17.97
N LEU A 171 -8.55 7.11 17.50
CA LEU A 171 -9.48 8.24 17.55
C LEU A 171 -9.79 8.65 18.99
N GLN A 172 -9.96 7.71 19.93
CA GLN A 172 -10.12 8.02 21.35
C GLN A 172 -8.90 8.74 21.93
N ASN A 173 -7.70 8.27 21.60
CA ASN A 173 -6.44 8.90 22.04
C ASN A 173 -6.25 10.31 21.44
N ASP A 174 -6.81 10.55 20.24
CA ASP A 174 -6.83 11.88 19.61
C ASP A 174 -7.92 12.81 20.19
N GLY A 175 -8.63 12.37 21.25
CA GLY A 175 -9.60 13.17 22.00
C GLY A 175 -11.04 13.08 21.53
N TYR A 176 -11.35 12.15 20.60
CA TYR A 176 -12.75 11.90 20.20
C TYR A 176 -13.44 11.02 21.24
N ASN A 177 -14.54 11.51 21.79
CA ASN A 177 -15.37 10.72 22.71
C ASN A 177 -16.31 9.81 21.91
N ILE A 178 -15.77 8.71 21.42
CA ILE A 178 -16.46 7.69 20.63
C ILE A 178 -16.29 6.31 21.26
N SER A 179 -17.28 5.44 21.07
CA SER A 179 -17.15 4.01 21.33
C SER A 179 -17.81 3.22 20.19
N ALA A 180 -17.32 2.04 19.94
CA ALA A 180 -17.90 1.12 18.97
C ALA A 180 -18.15 -0.22 19.65
N ASN A 181 -19.37 -0.76 19.51
CA ASN A 181 -19.66 -2.11 19.97
C ASN A 181 -19.09 -3.16 18.98
N ASP A 182 -18.93 -4.37 19.45
CA ASP A 182 -18.36 -5.46 18.63
C ASP A 182 -19.25 -5.75 17.40
N ASP A 183 -20.58 -5.66 17.52
CA ASP A 183 -21.50 -5.92 16.41
C ASP A 183 -21.30 -4.91 15.27
N ALA A 184 -21.11 -3.62 15.57
CA ALA A 184 -20.82 -2.59 14.56
C ALA A 184 -19.47 -2.83 13.87
N ILE A 185 -18.45 -3.18 14.63
CA ILE A 185 -17.13 -3.52 14.09
C ILE A 185 -17.19 -4.74 13.17
N GLU A 186 -17.91 -5.79 13.59
CA GLU A 186 -18.11 -6.99 12.79
C GLU A 186 -18.91 -6.70 11.52
N TYR A 187 -19.94 -5.88 11.59
CA TYR A 187 -20.71 -5.48 10.42
C TYR A 187 -19.88 -4.71 9.40
N ILE A 188 -19.10 -3.71 9.85
CA ILE A 188 -18.17 -2.97 8.97
C ILE A 188 -17.16 -3.93 8.32
N SER A 189 -16.61 -4.86 9.11
CA SER A 189 -15.70 -5.87 8.60
C SER A 189 -16.33 -6.72 7.49
N TYR A 190 -17.57 -7.17 7.69
CA TYR A 190 -18.30 -7.97 6.71
C TYR A 190 -18.53 -7.22 5.39
N ILE A 191 -19.03 -5.98 5.44
CA ILE A 191 -19.36 -5.21 4.23
C ILE A 191 -18.14 -4.65 3.51
N SER A 192 -16.96 -4.63 4.16
CA SER A 192 -15.69 -4.21 3.55
C SER A 192 -15.09 -5.26 2.61
N GLN A 193 -15.49 -6.55 2.73
CA GLN A 193 -15.08 -7.63 1.83
C GLN A 193 -13.55 -7.77 1.68
N GLY A 194 -12.81 -7.65 2.77
CA GLY A 194 -11.34 -7.80 2.78
C GLY A 194 -10.55 -6.56 2.35
N ASP A 195 -11.22 -5.43 2.12
CA ASP A 195 -10.61 -4.13 1.83
C ASP A 195 -10.58 -3.26 3.10
N ILE A 196 -9.40 -3.12 3.74
CA ILE A 196 -9.27 -2.34 4.97
C ILE A 196 -9.44 -0.83 4.73
N ARG A 197 -9.12 -0.32 3.54
CA ARG A 197 -9.32 1.08 3.19
C ARG A 197 -10.81 1.41 3.19
N LYS A 198 -11.62 0.53 2.60
CA LYS A 198 -13.09 0.62 2.62
C LYS A 198 -13.63 0.56 4.05
N ALA A 199 -13.08 -0.34 4.88
CA ALA A 199 -13.47 -0.43 6.29
C ALA A 199 -13.21 0.87 7.05
N TYR A 200 -12.04 1.47 6.90
CA TYR A 200 -11.71 2.76 7.50
C TYR A 200 -12.59 3.90 6.98
N THR A 201 -12.92 3.90 5.69
CA THR A 201 -13.81 4.91 5.10
C THR A 201 -15.22 4.83 5.70
N ILE A 202 -15.73 3.62 5.89
CA ILE A 202 -17.05 3.41 6.52
C ILE A 202 -17.03 3.85 7.99
N LEU A 203 -16.00 3.46 8.75
CA LEU A 203 -15.83 3.89 10.13
C LEU A 203 -15.74 5.43 10.23
N GLU A 204 -14.95 6.07 9.37
CA GLU A 204 -14.82 7.53 9.33
C GLU A 204 -16.16 8.23 9.07
N LEU A 205 -16.95 7.71 8.12
CA LEU A 205 -18.27 8.23 7.81
C LEU A 205 -19.22 8.11 9.02
N ALA A 206 -19.22 6.94 9.67
CA ALA A 206 -20.03 6.68 10.85
C ALA A 206 -19.66 7.66 11.99
N VAL A 207 -18.37 7.82 12.28
CA VAL A 207 -17.89 8.75 13.31
C VAL A 207 -18.30 10.19 12.99
N LYS A 208 -18.10 10.67 11.77
CA LYS A 208 -18.52 12.01 11.35
C LYS A 208 -20.03 12.25 11.49
N THR A 209 -20.83 11.24 11.19
CA THR A 209 -22.30 11.30 11.30
C THR A 209 -22.75 11.42 12.75
N ILE A 210 -22.10 10.70 13.67
CA ILE A 210 -22.41 10.70 15.10
C ILE A 210 -22.00 12.03 15.74
N LEU A 211 -20.80 12.50 15.46
CA LEU A 211 -20.32 13.80 15.97
C LEU A 211 -21.22 14.96 15.56
N ASN A 212 -21.75 14.94 14.34
CA ASN A 212 -22.70 15.96 13.87
C ASN A 212 -24.08 15.90 14.56
N LYS A 213 -24.49 14.74 15.08
CA LYS A 213 -25.79 14.55 15.76
C LYS A 213 -25.71 14.69 17.29
N GLY A 214 -24.52 14.97 17.84
CA GLY A 214 -24.29 15.04 19.29
C GLY A 214 -24.43 13.72 20.03
N ASN A 215 -24.53 12.60 19.33
CA ASN A 215 -24.59 11.24 19.87
C ASN A 215 -23.20 10.60 19.85
N LEU A 216 -22.81 9.97 20.96
CA LEU A 216 -21.46 9.49 21.23
C LEU A 216 -21.27 7.97 21.06
N ILE A 217 -22.29 7.24 20.63
CA ILE A 217 -22.26 5.78 20.61
C ILE A 217 -22.64 5.26 19.21
N LEU A 218 -21.75 4.46 18.62
CA LEU A 218 -22.04 3.62 17.46
C LEU A 218 -22.91 2.41 17.91
N GLN A 219 -24.17 2.68 18.22
CA GLN A 219 -25.19 1.67 18.44
C GLN A 219 -26.14 1.72 17.25
N ASN A 220 -26.24 0.68 16.47
CA ASN A 220 -27.08 0.56 15.27
C ASN A 220 -26.48 1.14 13.98
N LEU A 221 -25.54 0.44 13.42
CA LEU A 221 -25.33 0.41 11.97
C LEU A 221 -26.07 -0.75 11.34
#